data_ee1673f42bda7300a96d4542596df870
#
_entry.id   ee1673f42bda7300a96d4542596df870
#
_cell.length_a   1.000
_cell.length_b   1.000
_cell.length_c   1.000
_cell.angle_alpha   90.00
_cell.angle_beta   90.00
_cell.angle_gamma   90.00
#
_symmetry.space_group_name_H-M   'P 1'
#
loop_
_entity.id
_entity.type
_entity.pdbx_description
1 polymer ?
#
loop_
_entity_poly.entity_id
_entity_poly.type
_entity_poly.pdbx_seq_one_letter_code
_entity_poly.pdbx_strand_id
1 'polypeptide(L)'
;MLQPKKTKYRKQFKGRIHGLTKGGSTLNFGAFGLKALEPERITARQIEAARRAITRQMKRQGRVWIRIFPDVPVSDKPAEVRMGKGKGAIEYWAARVAPGRIMFEIDGVAADVAHEALRLGAAKLPIKTRVVTRIEAPAVEHA
;
A
#
# COMPACT_ATOMS: atom_id res chain seq x y z
N MET A 1 3.23 10.10 -9.57
CA MET A 1 2.65 9.42 -8.39
C MET A 1 1.19 9.10 -8.65
N LEU A 2 0.69 8.08 -8.01
CA LEU A 2 -0.69 7.66 -8.19
C LEU A 2 -1.68 8.70 -7.64
N GLN A 3 -2.71 8.99 -8.40
CA GLN A 3 -3.83 9.82 -7.99
C GLN A 3 -5.01 9.56 -8.91
N PRO A 4 -6.26 9.81 -8.47
CA PRO A 4 -7.42 9.64 -9.35
C PRO A 4 -7.41 10.63 -10.51
N LYS A 5 -7.82 10.17 -11.68
CA LYS A 5 -7.99 11.05 -12.85
C LYS A 5 -9.23 11.94 -12.70
N LYS A 6 -10.31 11.39 -12.18
CA LYS A 6 -11.58 12.09 -11.93
C LYS A 6 -12.12 11.67 -10.59
N THR A 7 -12.76 12.59 -9.91
CA THR A 7 -13.42 12.33 -8.63
C THR A 7 -14.85 12.85 -8.67
N LYS A 8 -15.76 12.14 -8.00
CA LYS A 8 -17.13 12.61 -7.81
C LYS A 8 -17.18 13.85 -6.90
N TYR A 9 -16.36 13.83 -5.86
CA TYR A 9 -16.17 14.96 -4.94
C TYR A 9 -14.69 15.26 -4.85
N ARG A 10 -14.34 16.54 -4.94
CA ARG A 10 -12.94 16.96 -4.88
C ARG A 10 -12.34 16.80 -3.49
N LYS A 11 -13.13 17.05 -2.45
CA LYS A 11 -12.71 16.98 -1.06
C LYS A 11 -13.62 16.01 -0.30
N GLN A 12 -13.05 15.33 0.70
CA GLN A 12 -13.76 14.33 1.50
C GLN A 12 -13.44 14.52 2.98
N PHE A 13 -14.32 14.02 3.85
CA PHE A 13 -14.02 13.91 5.26
C PHE A 13 -12.95 12.88 5.51
N LYS A 14 -12.11 13.12 6.56
CA LYS A 14 -11.06 12.16 6.93
C LYS A 14 -11.63 10.79 7.26
N GLY A 15 -12.70 10.74 8.04
CA GLY A 15 -13.23 9.48 8.53
C GLY A 15 -12.25 8.74 9.43
N ARG A 16 -12.64 7.57 9.87
CA ARG A 16 -11.80 6.65 10.64
C ARG A 16 -11.78 5.29 9.95
N ILE A 17 -10.65 4.60 10.08
CA ILE A 17 -10.50 3.25 9.54
C ILE A 17 -10.91 2.28 10.65
N HIS A 18 -11.97 1.50 10.42
CA HIS A 18 -12.53 0.57 11.40
C HIS A 18 -12.40 -0.86 10.93
N GLY A 19 -12.16 -1.75 11.88
CA GLY A 19 -12.21 -3.20 11.69
C GLY A 19 -11.11 -3.73 10.78
N LEU A 20 -11.26 -4.99 10.43
CA LEU A 20 -10.36 -5.70 9.53
C LEU A 20 -10.76 -5.46 8.08
N THR A 21 -9.82 -5.65 7.15
CA THR A 21 -10.14 -5.56 5.73
C THR A 21 -11.17 -6.61 5.33
N LYS A 22 -12.15 -6.20 4.51
CA LYS A 22 -13.18 -7.11 3.99
C LYS A 22 -12.78 -7.76 2.67
N GLY A 23 -11.80 -7.21 1.99
CA GLY A 23 -11.27 -7.73 0.74
C GLY A 23 -9.80 -7.39 0.61
N GLY A 24 -9.12 -7.98 -0.39
CA GLY A 24 -7.71 -7.73 -0.61
C GLY A 24 -6.81 -8.31 0.49
N SER A 25 -7.26 -9.36 1.19
CA SER A 25 -6.51 -10.01 2.26
C SER A 25 -5.73 -11.23 1.81
N THR A 26 -5.86 -11.61 0.55
CA THR A 26 -5.19 -12.78 -0.04
C THR A 26 -4.36 -12.38 -1.24
N LEU A 27 -3.29 -13.16 -1.50
CA LEU A 27 -2.48 -12.99 -2.70
C LEU A 27 -3.23 -13.47 -3.93
N ASN A 28 -3.36 -12.62 -4.95
CA ASN A 28 -4.06 -12.95 -6.18
C ASN A 28 -3.13 -12.98 -7.40
N PHE A 29 -2.08 -12.17 -7.41
CA PHE A 29 -1.22 -11.96 -8.59
C PHE A 29 0.16 -12.56 -8.41
N GLY A 30 0.77 -12.40 -7.24
CA GLY A 30 2.14 -12.79 -6.98
C GLY A 30 2.28 -13.92 -5.99
N ALA A 31 3.52 -14.41 -5.84
CA ALA A 31 3.86 -15.44 -4.87
C ALA A 31 4.14 -14.88 -3.48
N PHE A 32 4.50 -13.61 -3.39
CA PHE A 32 4.85 -12.93 -2.14
C PHE A 32 4.09 -11.62 -2.04
N GLY A 33 3.78 -11.20 -0.82
CA GLY A 33 3.09 -9.95 -0.60
C GLY A 33 3.43 -9.30 0.72
N LEU A 34 3.10 -8.02 0.84
CA LEU A 34 3.27 -7.22 2.04
C LEU A 34 1.89 -6.90 2.61
N LYS A 35 1.63 -7.40 3.80
CA LYS A 35 0.34 -7.29 4.48
C LYS A 35 0.40 -6.25 5.58
N ALA A 36 -0.59 -5.38 5.65
CA ALA A 36 -0.73 -4.40 6.72
C ALA A 36 -1.18 -5.08 8.02
N LEU A 37 -0.57 -4.74 9.13
CA LEU A 37 -0.97 -5.21 10.46
C LEU A 37 -1.67 -4.13 11.27
N GLU A 38 -1.60 -2.88 10.84
CA GLU A 38 -2.19 -1.73 11.52
C GLU A 38 -3.04 -0.92 10.55
N PRO A 39 -4.09 -0.21 11.03
CA PRO A 39 -4.83 0.72 10.18
C PRO A 39 -4.04 2.02 10.02
N GLU A 40 -3.99 2.54 8.82
CA GLU A 40 -3.36 3.84 8.54
C GLU A 40 -3.77 4.36 7.17
N ARG A 41 -3.57 5.65 6.96
CA ARG A 41 -3.62 6.27 5.64
C ARG A 41 -2.20 6.26 5.06
N ILE A 42 -2.06 5.61 3.92
CA ILE A 42 -0.78 5.53 3.22
C ILE A 42 -0.81 6.56 2.09
N THR A 43 0.14 7.49 2.10
CA THR A 43 0.18 8.55 1.11
C THR A 43 0.71 8.05 -0.23
N ALA A 44 0.37 8.74 -1.32
CA ALA A 44 0.89 8.44 -2.65
C ALA A 44 2.43 8.45 -2.67
N ARG A 45 3.04 9.36 -1.93
CA ARG A 45 4.52 9.44 -1.81
C ARG A 45 5.10 8.21 -1.12
N GLN A 46 4.46 7.73 -0.05
CA GLN A 46 4.89 6.53 0.65
C GLN A 46 4.76 5.29 -0.24
N ILE A 47 3.68 5.17 -0.99
CA ILE A 47 3.47 4.08 -1.95
C ILE A 47 4.59 4.10 -3.00
N GLU A 48 4.89 5.26 -3.56
CA GLU A 48 5.95 5.39 -4.57
C GLU A 48 7.33 5.09 -4.00
N ALA A 49 7.63 5.54 -2.79
CA ALA A 49 8.89 5.25 -2.12
C ALA A 49 9.07 3.74 -1.88
N ALA A 50 8.01 3.06 -1.42
CA ALA A 50 8.02 1.63 -1.21
C ALA A 50 8.21 0.88 -2.54
N ARG A 51 7.47 1.26 -3.57
CA ARG A 51 7.60 0.67 -4.91
C ARG A 51 9.03 0.76 -5.44
N ARG A 52 9.64 1.93 -5.33
CA ARG A 52 11.02 2.15 -5.78
C ARG A 52 12.02 1.29 -5.01
N ALA A 53 11.86 1.19 -3.68
CA ALA A 53 12.73 0.37 -2.86
C ALA A 53 12.63 -1.12 -3.23
N ILE A 54 11.41 -1.61 -3.44
CA ILE A 54 11.16 -2.99 -3.85
C ILE A 54 11.79 -3.26 -5.22
N THR A 55 11.51 -2.41 -6.20
CA THR A 55 12.01 -2.57 -7.57
C THR A 55 13.54 -2.53 -7.62
N ARG A 56 14.14 -1.64 -6.84
CA ARG A 56 15.61 -1.53 -6.77
C ARG A 56 16.24 -2.80 -6.24
N GLN A 57 15.70 -3.39 -5.20
CA GLN A 57 16.21 -4.63 -4.63
C GLN A 57 16.04 -5.81 -5.58
N MET A 58 14.96 -5.84 -6.33
CA MET A 58 14.70 -6.87 -7.34
C MET A 58 15.55 -6.70 -8.60
N LYS A 59 16.31 -5.61 -8.73
CA LYS A 59 17.13 -5.29 -9.91
C LYS A 59 16.33 -5.30 -11.21
N ARG A 60 15.08 -4.83 -11.15
CA ARG A 60 14.11 -4.79 -12.25
C ARG A 60 13.73 -6.18 -12.81
N GLN A 61 14.00 -7.24 -12.06
CA GLN A 61 13.53 -8.58 -12.40
C GLN A 61 12.16 -8.83 -11.78
N GLY A 62 11.36 -9.67 -12.41
CA GLY A 62 10.03 -10.00 -11.91
C GLY A 62 9.02 -8.87 -12.07
N ARG A 63 7.92 -8.97 -11.32
CA ARG A 63 6.81 -8.03 -11.36
C ARG A 63 6.43 -7.56 -9.96
N VAL A 64 5.97 -6.32 -9.89
CA VAL A 64 5.40 -5.71 -8.69
C VAL A 64 3.98 -5.26 -8.98
N TRP A 65 3.03 -5.63 -8.14
CA TRP A 65 1.66 -5.14 -8.17
C TRP A 65 1.39 -4.29 -6.94
N ILE A 66 0.90 -3.09 -7.16
CA ILE A 66 0.43 -2.20 -6.09
C ILE A 66 -1.06 -2.47 -5.93
N ARG A 67 -1.47 -3.00 -4.77
CA ARG A 67 -2.84 -3.42 -4.50
C ARG A 67 -3.67 -2.37 -3.76
N ILE A 68 -3.08 -1.23 -3.46
CA ILE A 68 -3.76 -0.09 -2.83
C ILE A 68 -3.68 1.11 -3.76
N PHE A 69 -4.67 1.97 -3.72
CA PHE A 69 -4.71 3.17 -4.54
C PHE A 69 -5.05 4.38 -3.68
N PRO A 70 -4.28 5.48 -3.81
CA PRO A 70 -4.51 6.69 -3.02
C PRO A 70 -5.65 7.53 -3.60
N ASP A 71 -6.87 7.19 -3.24
CA ASP A 71 -8.10 7.82 -3.75
C ASP A 71 -8.72 8.82 -2.78
N VAL A 72 -8.20 8.95 -1.57
CA VAL A 72 -8.71 9.86 -0.56
C VAL A 72 -7.90 11.15 -0.59
N PRO A 73 -8.54 12.30 -0.90
CA PRO A 73 -7.86 13.59 -0.85
C PRO A 73 -7.72 14.05 0.60
N VAL A 74 -6.52 14.47 0.97
CA VAL A 74 -6.24 15.06 2.28
C VAL A 74 -5.94 16.54 2.09
N SER A 75 -6.75 17.36 2.73
CA SER A 75 -6.64 18.81 2.65
C SER A 75 -5.89 19.35 3.86
N ASP A 76 -5.14 20.42 3.64
CA ASP A 76 -4.47 21.14 4.71
C ASP A 76 -4.58 22.62 4.45
N LYS A 77 -4.60 23.42 5.52
CA LYS A 77 -4.52 24.88 5.43
C LYS A 77 -3.11 25.34 5.78
N PRO A 78 -2.60 26.37 5.08
CA PRO A 78 -1.34 26.97 5.50
C PRO A 78 -1.39 27.40 6.97
N ALA A 79 -0.29 27.29 7.68
CA ALA A 79 -0.21 27.62 9.11
C ALA A 79 -0.59 29.08 9.41
N GLU A 80 -0.43 29.97 8.43
CA GLU A 80 -0.71 31.40 8.54
C GLU A 80 -2.17 31.77 8.29
N VAL A 81 -3.00 30.83 7.84
CA VAL A 81 -4.41 31.09 7.54
C VAL A 81 -5.26 30.93 8.80
N ARG A 82 -6.14 31.91 9.03
CA ARG A 82 -7.05 31.86 10.18
C ARG A 82 -8.01 30.67 10.08
N MET A 83 -8.39 30.12 11.23
CA MET A 83 -9.38 29.06 11.31
C MET A 83 -10.74 29.52 10.80
N GLY A 84 -11.50 28.61 10.18
CA GLY A 84 -12.76 28.90 9.51
C GLY A 84 -12.54 29.15 8.02
N LYS A 85 -13.44 29.83 7.36
CA LYS A 85 -13.42 30.17 5.92
C LYS A 85 -13.30 28.97 4.97
N GLY A 86 -13.87 27.80 5.36
CA GLY A 86 -13.95 26.63 4.51
C GLY A 86 -12.75 25.70 4.60
N LYS A 87 -12.84 24.58 3.88
CA LYS A 87 -11.84 23.52 3.85
C LYS A 87 -10.63 23.93 3.01
N GLY A 88 -9.44 23.64 3.48
CA GLY A 88 -8.21 23.90 2.76
C GLY A 88 -8.11 23.18 1.41
N ALA A 89 -7.14 23.55 0.59
CA ALA A 89 -6.88 22.89 -0.67
C ALA A 89 -6.37 21.46 -0.46
N ILE A 90 -6.55 20.61 -1.47
CA ILE A 90 -6.01 19.25 -1.46
C ILE A 90 -4.49 19.35 -1.49
N GLU A 91 -3.83 18.77 -0.48
CA GLU A 91 -2.38 18.75 -0.39
C GLU A 91 -1.80 17.45 -0.92
N TYR A 92 -2.42 16.32 -0.58
CA TYR A 92 -1.96 15.02 -1.04
C TYR A 92 -3.11 14.01 -1.09
N TRP A 93 -2.84 12.89 -1.75
CA TRP A 93 -3.75 11.77 -1.84
C TRP A 93 -3.26 10.62 -0.99
N ALA A 94 -4.18 9.88 -0.39
CA ALA A 94 -3.86 8.75 0.47
C ALA A 94 -4.83 7.59 0.26
N ALA A 95 -4.37 6.39 0.59
CA ALA A 95 -5.19 5.19 0.64
C ALA A 95 -5.52 4.86 2.09
N ARG A 96 -6.78 4.54 2.39
CA ARG A 96 -7.17 3.99 3.68
C ARG A 96 -6.88 2.51 3.68
N VAL A 97 -5.98 2.08 4.56
CA VAL A 97 -5.57 0.68 4.67
C VAL A 97 -6.00 0.14 6.02
N ALA A 98 -6.80 -0.92 5.99
CA ALA A 98 -7.22 -1.64 7.19
C ALA A 98 -6.26 -2.80 7.49
N PRO A 99 -6.17 -3.27 8.75
CA PRO A 99 -5.36 -4.43 9.06
C PRO A 99 -5.79 -5.65 8.23
N GLY A 100 -4.82 -6.38 7.72
CA GLY A 100 -5.05 -7.55 6.87
C GLY A 100 -4.99 -7.27 5.38
N ARG A 101 -4.94 -6.01 4.96
CA ARG A 101 -4.87 -5.65 3.54
C ARG A 101 -3.50 -5.97 2.96
N ILE A 102 -3.49 -6.63 1.81
CA ILE A 102 -2.28 -6.80 1.00
C ILE A 102 -2.04 -5.49 0.24
N MET A 103 -0.91 -4.87 0.46
CA MET A 103 -0.56 -3.58 -0.15
C MET A 103 0.25 -3.75 -1.42
N PHE A 104 1.18 -4.70 -1.43
CA PHE A 104 2.03 -4.99 -2.58
C PHE A 104 2.12 -6.49 -2.77
N GLU A 105 2.25 -6.91 -4.04
CA GLU A 105 2.56 -8.28 -4.38
C GLU A 105 3.74 -8.31 -5.35
N ILE A 106 4.58 -9.31 -5.24
CA ILE A 106 5.71 -9.51 -6.14
C ILE A 106 5.80 -10.96 -6.59
N ASP A 107 6.36 -11.15 -7.77
CA ASP A 107 6.61 -12.48 -8.34
C ASP A 107 7.83 -12.43 -9.28
N GLY A 108 8.31 -13.60 -9.65
CA GLY A 108 9.39 -13.72 -10.62
C GLY A 108 10.79 -13.55 -10.05
N VAL A 109 10.95 -13.63 -8.72
CA VAL A 109 12.24 -13.57 -8.03
C VAL A 109 12.32 -14.67 -6.99
N ALA A 110 13.54 -15.00 -6.58
CA ALA A 110 13.78 -16.00 -5.52
C ALA A 110 13.23 -15.51 -4.17
N ALA A 111 12.91 -16.45 -3.29
CA ALA A 111 12.28 -16.14 -1.99
C ALA A 111 13.10 -15.18 -1.13
N ASP A 112 14.42 -15.36 -1.07
CA ASP A 112 15.32 -14.49 -0.29
C ASP A 112 15.33 -13.07 -0.83
N VAL A 113 15.38 -12.89 -2.15
CA VAL A 113 15.29 -11.59 -2.81
C VAL A 113 13.93 -10.94 -2.55
N ALA A 114 12.86 -11.72 -2.64
CA ALA A 114 11.50 -11.24 -2.40
C ALA A 114 11.32 -10.74 -0.96
N HIS A 115 11.76 -11.51 0.02
CA HIS A 115 11.67 -11.13 1.43
C HIS A 115 12.45 -9.84 1.72
N GLU A 116 13.65 -9.73 1.20
CA GLU A 116 14.48 -8.53 1.39
C GLU A 116 13.87 -7.31 0.70
N ALA A 117 13.37 -7.48 -0.53
CA ALA A 117 12.72 -6.40 -1.27
C ALA A 117 11.50 -5.86 -0.50
N LEU A 118 10.65 -6.75 -0.01
CA LEU A 118 9.46 -6.36 0.75
C LEU A 118 9.82 -5.74 2.10
N ARG A 119 10.87 -6.21 2.75
CA ARG A 119 11.38 -5.60 3.99
C ARG A 119 11.83 -4.16 3.75
N LEU A 120 12.57 -3.92 2.68
CA LEU A 120 13.03 -2.56 2.32
C LEU A 120 11.86 -1.66 1.94
N GLY A 121 10.88 -2.19 1.22
CA GLY A 121 9.65 -1.45 0.92
C GLY A 121 8.86 -1.10 2.17
N ALA A 122 8.73 -2.04 3.09
CA ALA A 122 8.03 -1.83 4.35
C ALA A 122 8.64 -0.71 5.21
N ALA A 123 9.96 -0.55 5.13
CA ALA A 123 10.65 0.53 5.86
C ALA A 123 10.23 1.93 5.40
N LYS A 124 9.63 2.07 4.23
CA LYS A 124 9.09 3.34 3.71
C LYS A 124 7.65 3.59 4.13
N LEU A 125 7.01 2.64 4.79
CA LEU A 125 5.62 2.74 5.22
C LEU A 125 5.53 3.04 6.72
N PRO A 126 4.48 3.76 7.16
CA PRO A 126 4.37 4.20 8.56
C PRO A 126 3.76 3.17 9.50
N ILE A 127 3.54 1.94 9.05
CA ILE A 127 2.83 0.90 9.80
C ILE A 127 3.64 -0.38 9.90
N LYS A 128 3.28 -1.21 10.86
CA LYS A 128 3.78 -2.57 10.95
C LYS A 128 3.19 -3.42 9.84
N THR A 129 4.03 -4.24 9.26
CA THR A 129 3.69 -5.08 8.11
C THR A 129 4.21 -6.50 8.32
N ARG A 130 3.70 -7.40 7.49
CA ARG A 130 4.15 -8.79 7.47
C ARG A 130 4.31 -9.23 6.03
N VAL A 131 5.40 -9.93 5.75
CA VAL A 131 5.59 -10.59 4.46
C VAL A 131 4.79 -11.89 4.48
N VAL A 132 3.96 -12.09 3.46
CA VAL A 132 3.17 -13.32 3.29
C VAL A 132 3.57 -14.02 2.00
N THR A 133 3.50 -15.32 2.02
CA THR A 133 3.76 -16.16 0.86
C THR A 133 2.49 -16.91 0.47
N ARG A 134 2.35 -17.20 -0.82
CA ARG A 134 1.25 -18.03 -1.28
C ARG A 134 1.45 -19.44 -0.73
N ILE A 135 0.40 -19.98 -0.12
CA ILE A 135 0.42 -21.38 0.30
C ILE A 135 0.34 -22.22 -0.98
N GLU A 136 1.45 -22.82 -1.37
CA GLU A 136 1.41 -23.83 -2.41
C GLU A 136 0.76 -25.09 -1.81
N ALA A 137 -0.13 -25.70 -2.58
CA ALA A 137 -0.62 -27.02 -2.23
C ALA A 137 0.62 -27.93 -2.05
N PRO A 138 0.67 -28.73 -0.97
CA PRO A 138 1.81 -29.61 -0.78
C PRO A 138 1.98 -30.45 -2.05
N ALA A 139 3.23 -30.46 -2.57
CA ALA A 139 3.52 -31.29 -3.72
C ALA A 139 3.09 -32.70 -3.39
N VAL A 140 2.18 -33.23 -4.19
CA VAL A 140 1.83 -34.65 -4.07
C VAL A 140 3.07 -35.40 -4.46
N GLU A 141 3.78 -35.93 -3.48
CA GLU A 141 4.85 -36.85 -3.76
C GLU A 141 4.22 -38.06 -4.45
N HIS A 142 4.42 -38.13 -5.73
CA HIS A 142 4.14 -39.35 -6.45
C HIS A 142 5.25 -40.34 -6.06
N ALA A 143 4.92 -41.12 -5.10
CA ALA A 143 5.77 -42.29 -4.78
C ALA A 143 5.74 -43.28 -5.93
#